data_db5796ecc1d4fb788d45e84b7b8e1ff5
#
_entry.id   db5796ecc1d4fb788d45e84b7b8e1ff5
#
_cell.length_a   1.000
_cell.length_b   1.000
_cell.length_c   1.000
_cell.angle_alpha   90.00
_cell.angle_beta   90.00
_cell.angle_gamma   90.00
#
_symmetry.space_group_name_H-M   'P 1'
#
loop_
_entity.id
_entity.type
_entity.pdbx_description
1 polymer ?
#
loop_
_entity_poly.entity_id
_entity_poly.type
_entity_poly.pdbx_seq_one_letter_code
_entity_poly.pdbx_strand_id
1 'polypeptide(L)'
;MIGFDMEIIAEVAERAGFDYDLNTMDFNGIIPALQTGNVDIAIAGITITDERKQIVDFSDPYYDSGLRILVREDDGTQEMSDLEGKKVGTKIGSTSYDFLTKNLDDNDGVTPYPGSSDMYMALMSGAVDAVFYDAPNVGYFASTRGAGKVKTVGPLYEGQQYGIALKKGSEWVGPVNEALAEIKEDGTYKTIYEKWFGPMPEDK
;
A
#
# COMPACT_ATOMS: atom_id res chain seq x y z
N MET A 1 -0.77 -1.71 -17.57
CA MET A 1 -0.36 -1.17 -16.25
C MET A 1 1.00 -1.78 -15.90
N ILE A 2 1.85 -1.11 -15.15
CA ILE A 2 3.15 -1.63 -14.70
C ILE A 2 3.28 -1.36 -13.19
N GLY A 3 4.00 -2.21 -12.47
CA GLY A 3 4.23 -2.07 -11.04
C GLY A 3 4.55 -3.41 -10.38
N PHE A 4 5.05 -3.36 -9.15
CA PHE A 4 5.37 -4.55 -8.37
C PHE A 4 4.18 -5.51 -8.28
N ASP A 5 3.03 -5.00 -7.84
CA ASP A 5 1.80 -5.79 -7.71
C ASP A 5 1.34 -6.41 -9.04
N MET A 6 1.56 -5.69 -10.16
CA MET A 6 1.19 -6.20 -11.48
C MET A 6 2.05 -7.37 -11.92
N GLU A 7 3.33 -7.37 -11.56
CA GLU A 7 4.22 -8.49 -11.86
C GLU A 7 3.96 -9.67 -10.92
N ILE A 8 3.68 -9.41 -9.64
CA ILE A 8 3.29 -10.46 -8.69
C ILE A 8 2.00 -11.16 -9.13
N ILE A 9 0.94 -10.42 -9.48
CA ILE A 9 -0.32 -11.06 -9.87
C ILE A 9 -0.22 -11.82 -11.20
N ALA A 10 0.62 -11.37 -12.12
CA ALA A 10 0.85 -12.07 -13.38
C ALA A 10 1.50 -13.44 -13.14
N GLU A 11 2.55 -13.50 -12.32
CA GLU A 11 3.22 -14.75 -11.94
C GLU A 11 2.29 -15.68 -11.14
N VAL A 12 1.51 -15.10 -10.22
CA VAL A 12 0.54 -15.85 -9.42
C VAL A 12 -0.53 -16.46 -10.33
N ALA A 13 -1.09 -15.70 -11.26
CA ALA A 13 -2.13 -16.17 -12.18
C ALA A 13 -1.62 -17.29 -13.08
N GLU A 14 -0.40 -17.16 -13.64
CA GLU A 14 0.22 -18.18 -14.46
C GLU A 14 0.39 -19.51 -13.70
N ARG A 15 0.89 -19.46 -12.45
CA ARG A 15 1.14 -20.66 -11.64
C ARG A 15 -0.13 -21.26 -11.05
N ALA A 16 -1.04 -20.41 -10.58
CA ALA A 16 -2.34 -20.85 -10.08
C ALA A 16 -3.29 -21.35 -11.20
N GLY A 17 -2.97 -21.06 -12.47
CA GLY A 17 -3.70 -21.56 -13.63
C GLY A 17 -5.02 -20.84 -13.91
N PHE A 18 -5.08 -19.51 -13.68
CA PHE A 18 -6.24 -18.72 -14.07
C PHE A 18 -5.89 -17.56 -15.00
N ASP A 19 -6.80 -17.25 -15.91
CA ASP A 19 -6.80 -16.01 -16.69
C ASP A 19 -7.55 -14.91 -15.94
N TYR A 20 -7.21 -13.64 -16.20
CA TYR A 20 -7.89 -12.51 -15.56
C TYR A 20 -8.08 -11.32 -16.48
N ASP A 21 -9.16 -10.59 -16.23
CA ASP A 21 -9.40 -9.27 -16.79
C ASP A 21 -9.06 -8.20 -15.76
N LEU A 22 -8.16 -7.27 -16.12
CA LEU A 22 -7.71 -6.23 -15.20
C LEU A 22 -8.69 -5.07 -15.15
N ASN A 23 -9.31 -4.87 -13.99
CA ASN A 23 -10.14 -3.71 -13.68
C ASN A 23 -9.41 -2.74 -12.77
N THR A 24 -9.54 -1.44 -13.03
CA THR A 24 -9.01 -0.38 -12.18
C THR A 24 -10.13 0.39 -11.52
N MET A 25 -9.97 0.68 -10.23
CA MET A 25 -10.95 1.41 -9.44
C MET A 25 -10.28 2.19 -8.31
N ASP A 26 -11.02 3.06 -7.66
CA ASP A 26 -10.57 3.74 -6.46
C ASP A 26 -10.38 2.72 -5.32
N PHE A 27 -9.32 2.93 -4.52
CA PHE A 27 -8.91 1.98 -3.49
C PHE A 27 -10.02 1.66 -2.47
N ASN A 28 -10.77 2.67 -2.04
CA ASN A 28 -11.90 2.51 -1.11
C ASN A 28 -13.07 1.70 -1.69
N GLY A 29 -13.11 1.49 -3.01
CA GLY A 29 -14.09 0.66 -3.69
C GLY A 29 -13.75 -0.83 -3.74
N ILE A 30 -12.48 -1.21 -3.48
CA ILE A 30 -11.99 -2.57 -3.70
C ILE A 30 -12.70 -3.60 -2.79
N ILE A 31 -12.72 -3.37 -1.47
CA ILE A 31 -13.34 -4.30 -0.52
C ILE A 31 -14.85 -4.44 -0.79
N PRO A 32 -15.64 -3.35 -1.00
CA PRO A 32 -17.02 -3.47 -1.45
C PRO A 32 -17.20 -4.25 -2.76
N ALA A 33 -16.31 -4.08 -3.74
CA ALA A 33 -16.40 -4.80 -5.01
C ALA A 33 -16.17 -6.32 -4.85
N LEU A 34 -15.21 -6.72 -4.01
CA LEU A 34 -15.00 -8.12 -3.63
C LEU A 34 -16.21 -8.69 -2.87
N GLN A 35 -16.77 -7.93 -1.93
CA GLN A 35 -17.93 -8.35 -1.14
C GLN A 35 -19.17 -8.60 -2.02
N THR A 36 -19.39 -7.75 -3.02
CA THR A 36 -20.53 -7.89 -3.95
C THR A 36 -20.26 -8.88 -5.09
N GLY A 37 -19.03 -9.36 -5.24
CA GLY A 37 -18.63 -10.27 -6.32
C GLY A 37 -18.50 -9.59 -7.69
N ASN A 38 -18.37 -8.26 -7.73
CA ASN A 38 -18.03 -7.52 -8.94
C ASN A 38 -16.54 -7.69 -9.32
N VAL A 39 -15.73 -8.10 -8.37
CA VAL A 39 -14.31 -8.45 -8.50
C VAL A 39 -14.08 -9.74 -7.70
N ASP A 40 -13.31 -10.67 -8.21
CA ASP A 40 -13.02 -11.95 -7.54
C ASP A 40 -11.71 -11.90 -6.75
N ILE A 41 -10.70 -11.19 -7.29
CA ILE A 41 -9.35 -11.08 -6.73
C ILE A 41 -8.90 -9.62 -6.86
N ALA A 42 -8.22 -9.09 -5.84
CA ALA A 42 -7.64 -7.75 -5.87
C ALA A 42 -6.22 -7.73 -5.28
N ILE A 43 -5.34 -7.01 -5.97
CA ILE A 43 -3.98 -6.70 -5.51
C ILE A 43 -3.72 -5.20 -5.70
N ALA A 44 -3.41 -4.50 -4.63
CA ALA A 44 -3.20 -3.04 -4.64
C ALA A 44 -2.49 -2.55 -3.36
N GLY A 45 -1.50 -3.30 -2.85
CA GLY A 45 -0.90 -3.01 -1.55
C GLY A 45 -1.95 -3.03 -0.42
N ILE A 46 -2.83 -4.03 -0.43
CA ILE A 46 -3.94 -4.10 0.52
C ILE A 46 -3.44 -4.68 1.83
N THR A 47 -3.40 -3.85 2.87
CA THR A 47 -3.04 -4.30 4.21
C THR A 47 -4.05 -5.33 4.72
N ILE A 48 -3.53 -6.43 5.21
CA ILE A 48 -4.30 -7.47 5.90
C ILE A 48 -4.69 -6.92 7.27
N THR A 49 -6.00 -6.72 7.51
CA THR A 49 -6.53 -6.32 8.82
C THR A 49 -7.64 -7.26 9.27
N ASP A 50 -7.86 -7.34 10.59
CA ASP A 50 -8.92 -8.21 11.12
C ASP A 50 -10.31 -7.74 10.69
N GLU A 51 -10.51 -6.43 10.52
CA GLU A 51 -11.77 -5.89 9.98
C GLU A 51 -12.01 -6.36 8.54
N ARG A 52 -10.99 -6.26 7.68
CA ARG A 52 -11.09 -6.69 6.28
C ARG A 52 -11.29 -8.21 6.17
N LYS A 53 -10.62 -9.00 7.03
CA LYS A 53 -10.80 -10.46 7.09
C LYS A 53 -12.22 -10.91 7.42
N GLN A 54 -13.04 -10.08 8.05
CA GLN A 54 -14.45 -10.39 8.27
C GLN A 54 -15.26 -10.36 6.98
N ILE A 55 -14.84 -9.57 5.99
CA ILE A 55 -15.57 -9.28 4.77
C ILE A 55 -15.02 -10.06 3.57
N VAL A 56 -13.68 -10.19 3.48
CA VAL A 56 -12.96 -10.84 2.39
C VAL A 56 -11.98 -11.86 2.93
N ASP A 57 -11.47 -12.75 2.07
CA ASP A 57 -10.34 -13.60 2.40
C ASP A 57 -9.05 -12.97 1.85
N PHE A 58 -7.92 -13.37 2.43
CA PHE A 58 -6.60 -12.94 2.01
C PHE A 58 -5.71 -14.14 1.71
N SER A 59 -4.79 -13.94 0.80
CA SER A 59 -3.63 -14.81 0.67
C SER A 59 -2.71 -14.70 1.89
N ASP A 60 -1.71 -15.56 1.94
CA ASP A 60 -0.52 -15.32 2.76
C ASP A 60 0.11 -13.98 2.40
N PRO A 61 0.82 -13.33 3.34
CA PRO A 61 1.46 -12.06 3.06
C PRO A 61 2.50 -12.15 1.93
N TYR A 62 2.44 -11.19 0.99
CA TYR A 62 3.45 -11.10 -0.06
C TYR A 62 4.43 -9.94 0.13
N TYR A 63 4.15 -8.97 1.02
CA TYR A 63 5.01 -7.82 1.29
C TYR A 63 4.86 -7.33 2.73
N ASP A 64 5.99 -7.09 3.42
CA ASP A 64 5.99 -6.43 4.72
C ASP A 64 6.10 -4.93 4.54
N SER A 65 5.16 -4.21 5.11
CA SER A 65 5.00 -2.77 4.99
C SER A 65 4.86 -2.12 6.37
N GLY A 66 4.54 -0.87 6.38
CA GLY A 66 4.17 -0.03 7.51
C GLY A 66 3.88 1.37 7.00
N LEU A 67 3.68 2.31 7.90
CA LEU A 67 3.33 3.68 7.57
C LEU A 67 4.52 4.60 7.80
N ARG A 68 4.62 5.68 7.02
CA ARG A 68 5.70 6.65 7.13
C ARG A 68 5.25 8.07 6.78
N ILE A 69 5.93 9.04 7.36
CA ILE A 69 5.74 10.46 7.07
C ILE A 69 6.61 10.85 5.87
N LEU A 70 6.04 11.60 4.94
CA LEU A 70 6.71 12.25 3.83
C LEU A 70 6.49 13.76 3.94
N VAL A 71 7.56 14.54 3.86
CA VAL A 71 7.54 15.99 3.93
C VAL A 71 8.37 16.61 2.83
N ARG A 72 8.22 17.92 2.60
CA ARG A 72 9.13 18.66 1.73
C ARG A 72 10.56 18.65 2.30
N GLU A 73 11.57 18.76 1.44
CA GLU A 73 12.97 18.60 1.81
C GLU A 73 13.41 19.58 2.92
N ASP A 74 12.88 20.80 2.90
CA ASP A 74 13.15 21.89 3.84
C ASP A 74 12.27 21.88 5.10
N ASP A 75 11.26 20.97 5.20
CA ASP A 75 10.39 20.88 6.36
C ASP A 75 11.12 20.28 7.58
N GLY A 76 10.83 20.82 8.76
CA GLY A 76 11.46 20.46 10.03
C GLY A 76 10.82 19.28 10.78
N THR A 77 9.71 18.72 10.27
CA THR A 77 9.04 17.54 10.88
C THR A 77 9.99 16.37 11.01
N GLN A 78 9.97 15.72 12.16
CA GLN A 78 10.79 14.53 12.44
C GLN A 78 9.96 13.33 12.88
N GLU A 79 8.81 13.56 13.52
CA GLU A 79 7.99 12.49 14.10
C GLU A 79 6.49 12.84 14.09
N MET A 80 5.64 11.89 14.54
CA MET A 80 4.18 12.02 14.54
C MET A 80 3.69 13.23 15.35
N SER A 81 4.31 13.50 16.50
CA SER A 81 3.95 14.66 17.35
C SER A 81 4.11 16.00 16.64
N ASP A 82 4.99 16.11 15.65
CA ASP A 82 5.19 17.33 14.87
C ASP A 82 4.07 17.57 13.83
N LEU A 83 3.16 16.62 13.66
CA LEU A 83 2.01 16.74 12.75
C LEU A 83 0.82 17.44 13.39
N GLU A 84 0.82 17.65 14.72
CA GLU A 84 -0.24 18.38 15.40
C GLU A 84 -0.41 19.80 14.81
N GLY A 85 -1.66 20.14 14.45
CA GLY A 85 -2.01 21.42 13.83
C GLY A 85 -1.55 21.58 12.38
N LYS A 86 -0.92 20.56 11.76
CA LYS A 86 -0.53 20.58 10.35
C LYS A 86 -1.62 19.95 9.48
N LYS A 87 -1.62 20.34 8.20
CA LYS A 87 -2.43 19.67 7.17
C LYS A 87 -1.72 18.43 6.68
N VAL A 88 -2.30 17.26 6.95
CA VAL A 88 -1.73 15.96 6.62
C VAL A 88 -2.55 15.27 5.55
N GLY A 89 -1.94 15.06 4.38
CA GLY A 89 -2.55 14.28 3.29
C GLY A 89 -2.42 12.78 3.54
N THR A 90 -3.47 12.04 3.24
CA THR A 90 -3.48 10.57 3.30
C THR A 90 -4.46 10.00 2.28
N LYS A 91 -4.43 8.69 2.05
CA LYS A 91 -5.32 8.06 1.07
C LYS A 91 -6.61 7.60 1.74
N ILE A 92 -7.76 7.96 1.17
CA ILE A 92 -9.07 7.54 1.69
C ILE A 92 -9.21 6.01 1.69
N GLY A 93 -9.76 5.46 2.78
CA GLY A 93 -9.99 4.02 2.94
C GLY A 93 -8.73 3.20 3.22
N SER A 94 -7.58 3.85 3.46
CA SER A 94 -6.33 3.19 3.85
C SER A 94 -6.17 3.11 5.37
N THR A 95 -5.32 2.21 5.82
CA THR A 95 -4.94 2.09 7.23
C THR A 95 -4.22 3.34 7.75
N SER A 96 -3.55 4.09 6.88
CA SER A 96 -2.94 5.37 7.25
C SER A 96 -3.98 6.44 7.59
N TYR A 97 -5.12 6.47 6.90
CA TYR A 97 -6.25 7.34 7.26
C TYR A 97 -6.80 6.98 8.64
N ASP A 98 -7.05 5.68 8.87
CA ASP A 98 -7.56 5.18 10.15
C ASP A 98 -6.58 5.46 11.29
N PHE A 99 -5.27 5.33 11.02
CA PHE A 99 -4.24 5.64 12.01
C PHE A 99 -4.23 7.12 12.39
N LEU A 100 -4.22 8.02 11.42
CA LEU A 100 -4.23 9.47 11.67
C LEU A 100 -5.47 9.89 12.48
N THR A 101 -6.66 9.41 12.08
CA THR A 101 -7.91 9.76 12.76
C THR A 101 -8.01 9.23 14.19
N LYS A 102 -7.22 8.22 14.54
CA LYS A 102 -7.16 7.67 15.91
C LYS A 102 -6.08 8.32 16.77
N ASN A 103 -5.02 8.84 16.17
CA ASN A 103 -3.81 9.25 16.89
C ASN A 103 -3.52 10.76 16.85
N LEU A 104 -4.20 11.54 16.01
CA LEU A 104 -4.14 13.00 16.05
C LEU A 104 -5.36 13.55 16.80
N ASP A 105 -5.13 14.46 17.73
CA ASP A 105 -6.19 15.05 18.54
C ASP A 105 -7.14 15.94 17.73
N ASP A 106 -6.61 16.61 16.70
CA ASP A 106 -7.36 17.44 15.77
C ASP A 106 -7.38 16.81 14.37
N ASN A 107 -8.52 16.20 14.04
CA ASN A 107 -8.72 15.58 12.74
C ASN A 107 -9.04 16.56 11.61
N ASP A 108 -9.25 17.86 11.91
CA ASP A 108 -9.54 18.89 10.91
C ASP A 108 -8.34 19.11 9.96
N GLY A 109 -7.13 18.75 10.40
CA GLY A 109 -5.93 18.77 9.58
C GLY A 109 -5.79 17.59 8.61
N VAL A 110 -6.52 16.49 8.81
CA VAL A 110 -6.40 15.29 7.98
C VAL A 110 -7.19 15.45 6.68
N THR A 111 -6.49 15.42 5.56
CA THR A 111 -7.09 15.58 4.23
C THR A 111 -6.99 14.27 3.44
N PRO A 112 -8.10 13.54 3.26
CA PRO A 112 -8.12 12.31 2.48
C PRO A 112 -8.14 12.59 0.96
N TYR A 113 -7.33 11.83 0.21
CA TYR A 113 -7.26 11.89 -1.25
C TYR A 113 -7.69 10.54 -1.86
N PRO A 114 -8.38 10.54 -3.00
CA PRO A 114 -8.76 9.29 -3.68
C PRO A 114 -7.54 8.58 -4.27
N GLY A 115 -6.55 9.32 -4.76
CA GLY A 115 -5.34 8.80 -5.39
C GLY A 115 -4.05 9.31 -4.75
N SER A 116 -3.00 8.48 -4.76
CA SER A 116 -1.68 8.88 -4.25
C SER A 116 -1.05 10.01 -5.06
N SER A 117 -1.32 10.09 -6.37
CA SER A 117 -0.80 11.17 -7.21
C SER A 117 -1.28 12.55 -6.77
N ASP A 118 -2.59 12.69 -6.46
CA ASP A 118 -3.17 13.96 -6.00
C ASP A 118 -2.62 14.35 -4.63
N MET A 119 -2.48 13.36 -3.74
CA MET A 119 -1.88 13.52 -2.42
C MET A 119 -0.43 14.04 -2.51
N TYR A 120 0.39 13.46 -3.38
CA TYR A 120 1.78 13.91 -3.57
C TYR A 120 1.86 15.28 -4.24
N MET A 121 0.97 15.58 -5.19
CA MET A 121 0.89 16.92 -5.77
C MET A 121 0.48 17.98 -4.74
N ALA A 122 -0.43 17.65 -3.83
CA ALA A 122 -0.82 18.53 -2.72
C ALA A 122 0.36 18.85 -1.80
N LEU A 123 1.20 17.84 -1.47
CA LEU A 123 2.44 18.07 -0.70
C LEU A 123 3.42 18.96 -1.47
N MET A 124 3.64 18.66 -2.74
CA MET A 124 4.59 19.41 -3.58
C MET A 124 4.18 20.87 -3.79
N SER A 125 2.87 21.15 -3.85
CA SER A 125 2.33 22.52 -3.99
C SER A 125 2.18 23.27 -2.68
N GLY A 126 2.34 22.61 -1.51
CA GLY A 126 2.13 23.20 -0.20
C GLY A 126 0.66 23.27 0.22
N ALA A 127 -0.25 22.57 -0.46
CA ALA A 127 -1.65 22.47 -0.06
C ALA A 127 -1.81 21.64 1.22
N VAL A 128 -0.92 20.68 1.45
CA VAL A 128 -0.70 19.98 2.72
C VAL A 128 0.75 20.13 3.17
N ASP A 129 1.00 20.01 4.46
CA ASP A 129 2.33 20.16 5.06
C ASP A 129 3.11 18.85 5.06
N ALA A 130 2.40 17.75 5.25
CA ALA A 130 2.93 16.39 5.26
C ALA A 130 2.00 15.42 4.54
N VAL A 131 2.53 14.27 4.18
CA VAL A 131 1.78 13.08 3.79
C VAL A 131 2.13 11.97 4.76
N PHE A 132 1.12 11.24 5.21
CA PHE A 132 1.30 10.02 6.00
C PHE A 132 0.66 8.86 5.26
N TYR A 133 1.49 7.93 4.79
CA TYR A 133 1.03 6.85 3.94
C TYR A 133 2.01 5.67 3.97
N ASP A 134 1.69 4.61 3.23
CA ASP A 134 2.44 3.37 3.15
C ASP A 134 3.92 3.60 2.80
N ALA A 135 4.81 3.06 3.61
CA ALA A 135 6.25 3.27 3.52
C ALA A 135 6.84 2.96 2.13
N PRO A 136 6.50 1.84 1.45
CA PRO A 136 7.01 1.59 0.10
C PRO A 136 6.55 2.63 -0.92
N ASN A 137 5.31 3.12 -0.79
CA ASN A 137 4.78 4.13 -1.70
C ASN A 137 5.46 5.49 -1.55
N VAL A 138 5.58 5.99 -0.30
CA VAL A 138 6.24 7.28 -0.04
C VAL A 138 7.75 7.20 -0.33
N GLY A 139 8.39 6.06 -0.03
CA GLY A 139 9.80 5.81 -0.34
C GLY A 139 10.07 5.82 -1.84
N TYR A 140 9.24 5.13 -2.62
CA TYR A 140 9.35 5.12 -4.08
C TYR A 140 9.14 6.52 -4.68
N PHE A 141 8.13 7.25 -4.19
CA PHE A 141 7.92 8.63 -4.65
C PHE A 141 9.10 9.52 -4.31
N ALA A 142 9.63 9.47 -3.08
CA ALA A 142 10.78 10.26 -2.66
C ALA A 142 12.04 9.97 -3.47
N SER A 143 12.27 8.71 -3.85
CA SER A 143 13.45 8.31 -4.64
C SER A 143 13.32 8.58 -6.15
N THR A 144 12.11 8.84 -6.65
CA THR A 144 11.83 9.02 -8.07
C THR A 144 11.33 10.43 -8.37
N ARG A 145 10.01 10.62 -8.49
CA ARG A 145 9.40 11.91 -8.89
C ARG A 145 9.60 13.03 -7.87
N GLY A 146 9.76 12.67 -6.60
CA GLY A 146 10.01 13.58 -5.49
C GLY A 146 11.48 13.83 -5.18
N ALA A 147 12.40 13.20 -5.92
CA ALA A 147 13.84 13.23 -5.61
C ALA A 147 14.38 14.66 -5.46
N GLY A 148 15.03 14.92 -4.30
CA GLY A 148 15.57 16.24 -3.94
C GLY A 148 14.51 17.31 -3.61
N LYS A 149 13.24 16.96 -3.52
CA LYS A 149 12.15 17.88 -3.17
C LYS A 149 11.37 17.44 -1.94
N VAL A 150 11.37 16.15 -1.66
CA VAL A 150 10.72 15.57 -0.50
C VAL A 150 11.62 14.51 0.14
N LYS A 151 11.39 14.26 1.42
CA LYS A 151 12.08 13.24 2.20
C LYS A 151 11.10 12.49 3.10
N THR A 152 11.40 11.22 3.36
CA THR A 152 10.72 10.45 4.41
C THR A 152 11.38 10.72 5.75
N VAL A 153 10.57 10.89 6.79
CA VAL A 153 11.02 11.17 8.16
C VAL A 153 10.33 10.25 9.17
N GLY A 154 10.86 10.21 10.37
CA GLY A 154 10.34 9.39 11.47
C GLY A 154 10.63 7.90 11.32
N PRO A 155 10.23 7.10 12.32
CA PRO A 155 10.32 5.65 12.26
C PRO A 155 9.29 5.06 11.29
N LEU A 156 9.35 3.74 11.10
CA LEU A 156 8.24 2.99 10.53
C LEU A 156 7.16 2.85 11.61
N TYR A 157 5.97 3.40 11.32
CA TYR A 157 4.81 3.26 12.17
C TYR A 157 4.01 2.03 11.75
N GLU A 158 3.43 1.32 12.69
CA GLU A 158 2.61 0.12 12.47
C GLU A 158 3.18 -0.84 11.43
N GLY A 159 3.87 -1.88 11.86
CA GLY A 159 4.24 -2.97 10.97
C GLY A 159 2.98 -3.59 10.36
N GLN A 160 2.90 -3.63 9.04
CA GLN A 160 1.75 -4.09 8.27
C GLN A 160 2.21 -5.09 7.23
N GLN A 161 1.27 -5.93 6.78
CA GLN A 161 1.51 -6.90 5.71
C GLN A 161 0.48 -6.74 4.61
N TYR A 162 0.93 -6.78 3.36
CA TYR A 162 0.04 -6.82 2.21
C TYR A 162 -0.32 -8.25 1.83
N GLY A 163 -1.59 -8.45 1.50
CA GLY A 163 -2.11 -9.69 0.94
C GLY A 163 -2.90 -9.44 -0.34
N ILE A 164 -2.99 -10.45 -1.16
CA ILE A 164 -3.96 -10.50 -2.25
C ILE A 164 -5.32 -10.76 -1.61
N ALA A 165 -6.26 -9.84 -1.82
CA ALA A 165 -7.60 -9.97 -1.28
C ALA A 165 -8.50 -10.73 -2.27
N LEU A 166 -9.30 -11.64 -1.75
CA LEU A 166 -10.20 -12.48 -2.52
C LEU A 166 -11.62 -12.39 -1.94
N LYS A 167 -12.61 -12.62 -2.78
CA LYS A 167 -13.99 -12.76 -2.33
C LYS A 167 -14.07 -13.80 -1.20
N LYS A 168 -14.91 -13.52 -0.20
CA LYS A 168 -15.10 -14.41 0.95
C LYS A 168 -15.53 -15.82 0.52
N GLY A 169 -14.80 -16.84 1.00
CA GLY A 169 -15.03 -18.25 0.64
C GLY A 169 -14.49 -18.63 -0.74
N SER A 170 -13.55 -17.85 -1.31
CA SER A 170 -12.96 -18.14 -2.61
C SER A 170 -12.13 -19.43 -2.58
N GLU A 171 -12.36 -20.30 -3.56
CA GLU A 171 -11.54 -21.51 -3.79
C GLU A 171 -10.11 -21.19 -4.24
N TRP A 172 -9.84 -19.96 -4.68
CA TRP A 172 -8.54 -19.51 -5.18
C TRP A 172 -7.54 -19.16 -4.07
N VAL A 173 -7.94 -19.11 -2.79
CA VAL A 173 -6.99 -18.80 -1.69
C VAL A 173 -5.84 -19.81 -1.65
N GLY A 174 -6.15 -21.09 -1.73
CA GLY A 174 -5.13 -22.18 -1.74
C GLY A 174 -4.19 -22.05 -2.94
N PRO A 175 -4.69 -22.10 -4.19
CA PRO A 175 -3.85 -21.95 -5.38
C PRO A 175 -3.01 -20.66 -5.41
N VAL A 176 -3.54 -19.53 -4.94
CA VAL A 176 -2.80 -18.27 -4.85
C VAL A 176 -1.66 -18.38 -3.83
N ASN A 177 -1.89 -19.03 -2.68
CA ASN A 177 -0.83 -19.22 -1.68
C ASN A 177 0.26 -20.16 -2.17
N GLU A 178 -0.11 -21.25 -2.85
CA GLU A 178 0.85 -22.17 -3.48
C GLU A 178 1.73 -21.41 -4.49
N ALA A 179 1.11 -20.63 -5.38
CA ALA A 179 1.83 -19.81 -6.35
C ALA A 179 2.76 -18.77 -5.69
N LEU A 180 2.30 -18.10 -4.62
CA LEU A 180 3.14 -17.18 -3.86
C LEU A 180 4.34 -17.86 -3.21
N ALA A 181 4.17 -19.06 -2.69
CA ALA A 181 5.27 -19.86 -2.14
C ALA A 181 6.29 -20.25 -3.22
N GLU A 182 5.83 -20.71 -4.37
CA GLU A 182 6.70 -21.08 -5.51
C GLU A 182 7.53 -19.90 -6.01
N ILE A 183 6.94 -18.70 -6.22
CA ILE A 183 7.70 -17.54 -6.69
C ILE A 183 8.73 -17.06 -5.67
N LYS A 184 8.50 -17.29 -4.37
CA LYS A 184 9.49 -17.02 -3.33
C LYS A 184 10.63 -18.03 -3.33
N GLU A 185 10.31 -19.30 -3.50
CA GLU A 185 11.28 -20.40 -3.46
C GLU A 185 12.22 -20.38 -4.67
N ASP A 186 11.72 -20.12 -5.88
CA ASP A 186 12.52 -20.15 -7.11
C ASP A 186 13.26 -18.82 -7.40
N GLY A 187 13.09 -17.80 -6.56
CA GLY A 187 13.74 -16.50 -6.69
C GLY A 187 13.07 -15.50 -7.63
N THR A 188 11.94 -15.85 -8.24
CA THR A 188 11.14 -14.93 -9.07
C THR A 188 10.68 -13.72 -8.27
N TYR A 189 10.18 -13.93 -7.04
CA TYR A 189 9.81 -12.86 -6.14
C TYR A 189 10.98 -11.89 -5.87
N LYS A 190 12.16 -12.41 -5.59
CA LYS A 190 13.36 -11.59 -5.37
C LYS A 190 13.69 -10.74 -6.60
N THR A 191 13.63 -11.32 -7.79
CA THR A 191 13.87 -10.61 -9.05
C THR A 191 12.90 -9.45 -9.26
N ILE A 192 11.60 -9.69 -9.00
CA ILE A 192 10.57 -8.65 -9.08
C ILE A 192 10.79 -7.58 -8.01
N TYR A 193 11.07 -7.98 -6.76
CA TYR A 193 11.33 -7.07 -5.66
C TYR A 193 12.49 -6.11 -5.97
N GLU A 194 13.63 -6.67 -6.37
CA GLU A 194 14.85 -5.89 -6.65
C GLU A 194 14.69 -4.93 -7.83
N LYS A 195 13.88 -5.27 -8.79
CA LYS A 195 13.54 -4.39 -9.93
C LYS A 195 12.82 -3.11 -9.49
N TRP A 196 11.96 -3.18 -8.46
CA TRP A 196 11.12 -2.06 -8.03
C TRP A 196 11.66 -1.31 -6.83
N PHE A 197 12.32 -1.99 -5.90
CA PHE A 197 12.72 -1.45 -4.60
C PHE A 197 14.23 -1.46 -4.35
N GLY A 198 15.02 -2.00 -5.28
CA GLY A 198 16.45 -2.22 -5.07
C GLY A 198 16.74 -3.48 -4.27
N PRO A 199 17.97 -3.69 -3.83
CA PRO A 199 18.39 -4.95 -3.20
C PRO A 199 17.45 -5.39 -2.09
N MET A 200 17.02 -6.65 -2.15
CA MET A 200 16.14 -7.23 -1.13
C MET A 200 16.92 -7.45 0.16
N PRO A 201 16.41 -7.04 1.34
CA PRO A 201 17.05 -7.32 2.62
C PRO A 201 17.26 -8.82 2.85
N GLU A 202 18.40 -9.19 3.47
CA GLU A 202 18.79 -10.61 3.67
C GLU A 202 17.83 -11.38 4.60
N ASP A 203 17.04 -10.68 5.42
CA ASP A 203 16.13 -11.27 6.42
C ASP A 203 14.65 -11.36 5.93
N LYS A 204 14.42 -11.27 4.62
CA LYS A 204 13.06 -11.31 4.04
C LYS A 204 12.87 -12.45 3.05
#